data_3962efdd64d79a9df5d3cbc55be72c95
#
_entry.id   3962efdd64d79a9df5d3cbc55be72c95
#
_cell.length_a   1.000
_cell.length_b   1.000
_cell.length_c   1.000
_cell.angle_alpha   90.00
_cell.angle_beta   90.00
_cell.angle_gamma   90.00
#
_symmetry.space_group_name_H-M   'P 1'
#
loop_
_entity.id
_entity.type
_entity.pdbx_description
1 polymer ?
#
loop_
_entity_poly.entity_id
_entity_poly.type
_entity_poly.pdbx_seq_one_letter_code
_entity_poly.pdbx_strand_id
1 'polypeptide(L)' 'MNAIAPGYIETQLTQDWWDSQADPKAARQATLDLQPMRRIGQPQEVAMTAVFLASDEAPFINASCITVDGGRSALYHD' A
#
# COMPACT_ATOMS: atom_id res chain seq x y z
N MET A 1 -12.80 -6.37 -15.35
CA MET A 1 -11.75 -6.94 -14.47
C MET A 1 -10.66 -5.92 -14.23
N ASN A 2 -10.26 -5.74 -12.97
CA ASN A 2 -9.22 -4.82 -12.60
C ASN A 2 -8.29 -5.48 -11.58
N ALA A 3 -7.13 -4.87 -11.36
CA ALA A 3 -6.17 -5.31 -10.37
C ALA A 3 -5.83 -4.14 -9.43
N ILE A 4 -5.44 -4.45 -8.20
CA ILE A 4 -4.98 -3.47 -7.24
C ILE A 4 -3.54 -3.81 -6.89
N ALA A 5 -2.65 -2.84 -6.97
CA ALA A 5 -1.26 -2.99 -6.58
C ALA A 5 -0.99 -2.16 -5.32
N PRO A 6 -1.09 -2.75 -4.12
CA PRO A 6 -0.84 -2.02 -2.89
C PRO A 6 0.66 -1.84 -2.65
N GLY A 7 1.02 -0.77 -1.94
CA GLY A 7 2.36 -0.57 -1.44
C GLY A 7 2.55 -1.19 -0.06
N TYR A 8 3.28 -0.50 0.81
CA TYR A 8 3.43 -0.95 2.19
C TYR A 8 2.15 -0.74 2.97
N ILE A 9 1.59 -1.83 3.46
CA ILE A 9 0.32 -1.83 4.19
C ILE A 9 0.57 -2.40 5.59
N GLU A 10 0.00 -1.77 6.61
CA GLU A 10 0.16 -2.21 7.99
C GLU A 10 -0.66 -3.47 8.23
N THR A 11 0.04 -4.61 8.29
CA THR A 11 -0.52 -5.92 8.54
C THR A 11 0.31 -6.61 9.60
N GLN A 12 -0.14 -7.76 10.09
CA GLN A 12 0.63 -8.55 11.03
C GLN A 12 1.97 -8.99 10.42
N LEU A 13 1.97 -9.30 9.13
CA LEU A 13 3.19 -9.70 8.45
C LEU A 13 4.24 -8.58 8.44
N THR A 14 3.81 -7.35 8.17
CA THR A 14 4.69 -6.18 8.19
C THR A 14 5.24 -5.93 9.59
N GLN A 15 4.38 -6.02 10.60
CA GLN A 15 4.78 -5.85 11.99
C GLN A 15 5.79 -6.91 12.41
N ASP A 16 5.55 -8.17 12.02
CA ASP A 16 6.45 -9.27 12.34
C ASP A 16 7.82 -9.07 11.68
N TRP A 17 7.83 -8.56 10.46
CA TRP A 17 9.08 -8.27 9.76
C TRP A 17 9.90 -7.23 10.51
N TRP A 18 9.27 -6.13 10.94
CA TRP A 18 9.98 -5.10 11.71
C TRP A 18 10.50 -5.65 13.02
N ASP A 19 9.68 -6.44 13.72
CA ASP A 19 10.05 -7.01 15.01
C ASP A 19 11.21 -8.00 14.90
N SER A 20 11.41 -8.58 13.73
CA SER A 20 12.52 -9.50 13.48
C SER A 20 13.86 -8.79 13.26
N GLN A 21 13.86 -7.48 13.08
CA GLN A 21 15.08 -6.72 12.86
C GLN A 21 15.83 -6.44 14.15
N ALA A 22 17.13 -6.18 14.07
CA ALA A 22 17.97 -5.88 15.24
C ALA A 22 17.48 -4.62 15.96
N ASP A 23 16.99 -3.64 15.20
CA ASP A 23 16.41 -2.42 15.76
C ASP A 23 15.07 -2.17 15.07
N PRO A 24 13.96 -2.68 15.63
CA PRO A 24 12.64 -2.53 14.99
C PRO A 24 12.22 -1.08 14.75
N LYS A 25 12.55 -0.17 15.65
CA LYS A 25 12.20 1.25 15.48
C LYS A 25 12.93 1.86 14.30
N ALA A 26 14.22 1.56 14.15
CA ALA A 26 15.01 2.06 13.03
C ALA A 26 14.52 1.45 11.71
N ALA A 27 14.17 0.17 11.69
CA ALA A 27 13.64 -0.49 10.52
C ALA A 27 12.31 0.13 10.08
N ARG A 28 11.41 0.39 11.03
CA ARG A 28 10.13 1.04 10.77
C ARG A 28 10.35 2.45 10.22
N GLN A 29 11.23 3.22 10.84
CA GLN A 29 11.50 4.59 10.39
C GLN A 29 12.11 4.61 8.99
N ALA A 30 13.00 3.67 8.67
CA ALA A 30 13.57 3.57 7.33
C ALA A 30 12.49 3.29 6.28
N THR A 31 11.52 2.44 6.62
CA THR A 31 10.37 2.18 5.74
C THR A 31 9.55 3.45 5.51
N LEU A 32 9.24 4.18 6.59
CA LEU A 32 8.46 5.42 6.51
C LEU A 32 9.18 6.49 5.70
N ASP A 33 10.50 6.59 5.80
CA ASP A 33 11.28 7.58 5.09
C ASP A 33 11.24 7.37 3.57
N LEU A 34 10.99 6.14 3.12
CA LEU A 34 10.85 5.84 1.70
C LEU A 34 9.46 6.14 1.16
N GLN A 35 8.47 6.42 2.04
CA GLN A 35 7.12 6.68 1.61
C GLN A 35 6.92 8.18 1.35
N PRO A 36 6.47 8.58 0.15
CA PRO A 36 6.20 10.01 -0.14
C PRO A 36 5.24 10.64 0.86
N MET A 37 4.26 9.89 1.33
CA MET A 37 3.27 10.38 2.30
C MET A 37 3.73 10.22 3.76
N ARG A 38 4.94 9.70 3.97
CA ARG A 38 5.54 9.51 5.29
C ARG A 38 4.71 8.62 6.22
N ARG A 39 3.94 7.71 5.64
CA ARG A 39 3.18 6.70 6.36
C ARG A 39 2.96 5.49 5.48
N ILE A 40 2.65 4.36 6.11
CA ILE A 40 2.21 3.18 5.37
C ILE A 40 0.68 3.17 5.32
N GLY A 41 0.12 2.41 4.38
CA GLY A 41 -1.32 2.34 4.23
C GLY A 41 -1.96 1.41 5.26
N GLN A 42 -3.26 1.60 5.48
CA GLN A 42 -4.05 0.70 6.30
C GLN A 42 -4.80 -0.28 5.41
N PRO A 43 -5.09 -1.51 5.89
CA PRO A 43 -5.80 -2.50 5.08
C PRO A 43 -7.14 -1.99 4.51
N GLN A 44 -7.88 -1.18 5.26
CA GLN A 44 -9.14 -0.65 4.78
C GLN A 44 -8.99 0.34 3.62
N GLU A 45 -7.83 0.95 3.44
CA GLU A 45 -7.58 1.82 2.29
C GLU A 45 -7.55 1.01 1.00
N VAL A 46 -6.99 -0.19 1.05
CA VAL A 46 -7.01 -1.12 -0.09
C VAL A 46 -8.42 -1.70 -0.27
N ALA A 47 -9.07 -2.06 0.83
CA ALA A 47 -10.42 -2.64 0.80
C ALA A 47 -11.44 -1.66 0.21
N MET A 48 -11.36 -0.38 0.55
CA MET A 48 -12.27 0.64 0.02
C MET A 48 -12.07 0.82 -1.49
N THR A 49 -10.84 0.72 -1.97
CA THR A 49 -10.56 0.75 -3.42
C THR A 49 -11.21 -0.44 -4.11
N ALA A 50 -11.10 -1.63 -3.52
CA ALA A 50 -11.74 -2.83 -4.08
C ALA A 50 -13.26 -2.70 -4.14
N VAL A 51 -13.87 -2.15 -3.09
CA VAL A 51 -15.32 -1.92 -3.03
C VAL A 51 -15.74 -0.95 -4.14
N PHE A 52 -15.01 0.14 -4.32
CA PHE A 52 -15.30 1.12 -5.37
C PHE A 52 -15.22 0.48 -6.75
N LEU A 53 -14.15 -0.26 -7.04
CA LEU A 53 -13.98 -0.89 -8.36
C LEU A 53 -15.03 -1.96 -8.65
N ALA A 54 -15.56 -2.61 -7.62
CA ALA A 54 -16.60 -3.62 -7.77
C ALA A 54 -18.00 -3.02 -7.80
N SER A 55 -18.15 -1.73 -7.54
CA SER A 55 -19.45 -1.07 -7.44
C SER A 55 -19.91 -0.51 -8.79
N ASP A 56 -21.18 -0.12 -8.82
CA ASP A 56 -21.77 0.55 -9.99
C ASP A 56 -21.25 1.98 -10.17
N GLU A 57 -20.45 2.47 -9.22
CA GLU A 57 -19.86 3.80 -9.31
C GLU A 57 -18.61 3.85 -10.18
N ALA A 58 -18.09 2.70 -10.61
CA ALA A 58 -16.92 2.62 -11.47
C ALA A 58 -17.23 1.83 -12.76
N PRO A 59 -18.31 2.16 -13.50
CA PRO A 59 -18.74 1.34 -14.63
C PRO A 59 -17.84 1.43 -15.86
N PHE A 60 -17.01 2.47 -15.94
CA PHE A 60 -16.14 2.69 -17.08
C PHE A 60 -14.67 2.34 -16.81
N ILE A 61 -14.38 1.72 -15.66
CA ILE A 61 -13.04 1.26 -15.30
C ILE A 61 -12.94 -0.24 -15.57
N ASN A 62 -12.06 -0.61 -16.49
CA ASN A 62 -11.88 -2.01 -16.85
C ASN A 62 -10.44 -2.23 -17.30
N ALA A 63 -9.91 -3.40 -17.01
CA ALA A 63 -8.56 -3.81 -17.38
C ALA A 63 -7.48 -2.86 -16.85
N SER A 64 -7.73 -2.23 -15.71
CA SER A 64 -6.81 -1.29 -15.09
C SER A 64 -6.09 -1.93 -13.90
N CYS A 65 -4.87 -1.47 -13.65
CA CYS A 65 -4.15 -1.79 -12.41
C CYS A 65 -4.07 -0.51 -11.59
N ILE A 66 -4.79 -0.47 -10.47
CA ILE A 66 -4.85 0.71 -9.62
C ILE A 66 -3.78 0.60 -8.53
N THR A 67 -2.85 1.53 -8.53
CA THR A 67 -1.79 1.59 -7.54
C THR A 67 -2.28 2.30 -6.28
N VAL A 68 -2.15 1.65 -5.12
CA VAL A 68 -2.55 2.20 -3.83
C VAL A 68 -1.33 2.14 -2.91
N ASP A 69 -0.39 3.04 -3.12
CA ASP A 69 0.92 2.99 -2.47
C ASP A 69 1.42 4.34 -1.98
N GLY A 70 0.56 5.35 -1.95
CA GLY A 70 0.95 6.69 -1.51
C GLY A 70 2.01 7.34 -2.41
N GLY A 71 2.14 6.89 -3.65
CA GLY A 71 3.08 7.45 -4.61
C GLY A 71 4.48 6.83 -4.58
N ARG A 72 4.71 5.80 -3.76
CA ARG A 72 6.03 5.19 -3.59
C ARG A 72 6.63 4.73 -4.92
N SER A 73 5.86 4.00 -5.73
CA SER A 73 6.37 3.43 -6.98
C SER A 73 6.63 4.50 -8.04
N ALA A 74 6.01 5.66 -7.92
CA ALA A 74 6.23 6.77 -8.85
C ALA A 74 7.59 7.45 -8.63
N LEU A 75 8.11 7.42 -7.39
CA LEU A 75 9.38 8.04 -7.02
C LEU A 75 10.54 7.06 -6.97
N TYR A 76 10.28 5.82 -6.59
CA TYR A 76 11.29 4.79 -6.42
C TYR A 76 10.99 3.62 -7.33
N HIS A 77 11.77 3.49 -8.39
CA HIS A 77 11.62 2.37 -9.33
C HIS A 77 12.35 1.15 -8.77
N ASP A 78 11.63 0.08 -8.64
CA ASP A 78 12.17 -1.19 -8.17
C ASP A 78 12.45 -2.13 -9.32
#